data_af6fcb1080ff63f286fccf3adfd5d616
#
_entry.id   af6fcb1080ff63f286fccf3adfd5d616
#
_cell.length_a   1.000
_cell.length_b   1.000
_cell.length_c   1.000
_cell.angle_alpha   90.00
_cell.angle_beta   90.00
_cell.angle_gamma   90.00
#
_symmetry.space_group_name_H-M   'P 1'
#
loop_
_entity.id
_entity.type
_entity.pdbx_description
1 polymer ?
#
loop_
_entity_poly.entity_id
_entity_poly.type
_entity_poly.pdbx_seq_one_letter_code
_entity_poly.pdbx_strand_id
1 'polypeptide(L)'
;MNFTCRNLSAVIFLFCAVSPAQTNVGWPAYNGGPEANHYSRLDQINRANVHQLKLAWSYDTGEKGGLQSNPLIIGHTLYAYTPSQKVVALDAATGKLKWKFDSGIPGTQPVRGVAYWTDGKQQFIFAGIMNFLYCLDARNGKSIPSFGEGGRIDLRKGLRGDYQHQSIALTTPGIIYKDLIIVGGRNPESHPAPPGDIRAFDVHTGNLRWSFHTIPHPGEPGYESWPPEAWKTAGAANNWAGMALDAPRGIVYVPTGSAVMDFYGADRLGNDLYADTLLALDANTGKRLWHFQGVHHDIWDRDFPAQPALFTVQRDCKHIPALAQITKQSYVYLFNRLTGEPLSPIREFPYPASTVPGEVASLTQPKPDRPEPFARQHLTEDMLTTRTPEAHAWAVKAFRELRSDGQFLPFAVDKQTVVFPGFDGGGEWGGPAIDPT
;
A
#
# COMPACT_ATOMS: atom_id res chain seq x y z
N MET A 1 -4.67 49.98 67.50
CA MET A 1 -5.00 49.36 66.18
C MET A 1 -4.52 47.95 66.23
N ASN A 2 -5.43 47.02 66.53
CA ASN A 2 -5.12 45.58 66.64
C ASN A 2 -5.31 44.87 65.29
N PHE A 3 -4.27 44.30 64.76
CA PHE A 3 -4.37 43.37 63.59
C PHE A 3 -4.28 41.91 64.08
N THR A 4 -5.39 41.22 63.97
CA THR A 4 -5.50 39.81 64.28
C THR A 4 -5.02 39.00 63.07
N CYS A 5 -4.00 38.15 63.21
CA CYS A 5 -3.57 37.17 62.32
C CYS A 5 -4.62 36.01 62.25
N ARG A 6 -5.21 35.76 61.07
CA ARG A 6 -6.01 34.57 60.81
C ARG A 6 -5.08 33.46 60.20
N ASN A 7 -4.93 32.39 60.95
CA ASN A 7 -4.29 31.17 60.47
C ASN A 7 -5.17 30.50 59.36
N LEU A 8 -4.64 30.44 58.16
CA LEU A 8 -5.22 29.64 57.07
C LEU A 8 -4.57 28.27 57.11
N SER A 9 -5.28 27.26 57.60
CA SER A 9 -4.86 25.84 57.50
C SER A 9 -5.10 25.39 56.07
N ALA A 10 -4.03 25.18 55.27
CA ALA A 10 -4.09 24.56 53.95
C ALA A 10 -4.28 23.05 54.12
N VAL A 11 -5.44 22.53 53.76
CA VAL A 11 -5.69 21.09 53.59
C VAL A 11 -5.11 20.68 52.27
N ILE A 12 -4.00 19.97 52.28
CA ILE A 12 -3.39 19.35 51.08
C ILE A 12 -4.20 18.07 50.74
N PHE A 13 -5.06 18.13 49.75
CA PHE A 13 -5.62 16.94 49.14
C PHE A 13 -4.54 16.27 48.28
N LEU A 14 -4.03 15.14 48.76
CA LEU A 14 -3.26 14.22 47.92
C LEU A 14 -4.24 13.59 46.88
N PHE A 15 -4.29 14.12 45.68
CA PHE A 15 -4.87 13.43 44.54
C PHE A 15 -3.91 12.28 44.17
N CYS A 16 -4.23 11.06 44.61
CA CYS A 16 -3.70 9.89 43.91
C CYS A 16 -4.21 9.94 42.49
N ALA A 17 -3.36 10.37 41.56
CA ALA A 17 -3.60 10.22 40.15
C ALA A 17 -3.62 8.71 39.88
N VAL A 18 -4.81 8.14 39.83
CA VAL A 18 -5.02 6.81 39.22
C VAL A 18 -4.68 7.00 37.74
N SER A 19 -3.48 6.61 37.33
CA SER A 19 -3.15 6.51 35.91
C SER A 19 -4.25 5.69 35.24
N PRO A 20 -4.94 6.20 34.21
CA PRO A 20 -5.90 5.38 33.52
C PRO A 20 -5.17 4.12 33.07
N ALA A 21 -5.76 2.95 33.38
CA ALA A 21 -5.24 1.69 32.90
C ALA A 21 -5.02 1.84 31.40
N GLN A 22 -3.77 1.65 30.97
CA GLN A 22 -3.38 1.79 29.58
C GLN A 22 -4.26 0.81 28.78
N THR A 23 -5.19 1.33 28.02
CA THR A 23 -6.06 0.51 27.17
C THR A 23 -5.16 -0.28 26.25
N ASN A 24 -5.37 -1.59 26.17
CA ASN A 24 -4.60 -2.51 25.33
C ASN A 24 -4.66 -2.00 23.88
N VAL A 25 -3.62 -1.29 23.44
CA VAL A 25 -3.53 -0.73 22.09
C VAL A 25 -2.99 -1.84 21.21
N GLY A 26 -3.89 -2.50 20.48
CA GLY A 26 -3.54 -3.53 19.51
C GLY A 26 -2.93 -2.94 18.24
N TRP A 27 -2.72 -3.81 17.27
CA TRP A 27 -2.35 -3.48 15.88
C TRP A 27 -3.39 -4.13 14.96
N PRO A 28 -4.62 -3.52 14.88
CA PRO A 28 -5.82 -4.22 14.40
C PRO A 28 -5.94 -4.29 12.88
N ALA A 29 -5.15 -3.55 12.15
CA ALA A 29 -5.14 -3.58 10.69
C ALA A 29 -3.70 -3.50 10.15
N TYR A 30 -3.54 -3.83 8.89
CA TYR A 30 -2.27 -3.68 8.18
C TYR A 30 -1.76 -2.25 8.34
N ASN A 31 -0.51 -2.11 8.75
CA ASN A 31 0.15 -0.81 9.04
C ASN A 31 -0.48 0.00 10.19
N GLY A 32 -1.08 -0.69 11.17
CA GLY A 32 -1.50 -0.12 12.45
C GLY A 32 -3.01 0.02 12.59
N GLY A 33 -3.63 0.70 11.66
CA GLY A 33 -5.06 0.96 11.60
C GLY A 33 -5.54 1.17 10.17
N PRO A 34 -6.83 1.39 9.94
CA PRO A 34 -7.35 1.67 8.62
C PRO A 34 -6.75 2.94 7.99
N GLU A 35 -6.24 3.86 8.79
CA GLU A 35 -5.54 5.08 8.36
C GLU A 35 -4.14 4.81 7.79
N ALA A 36 -3.58 3.63 7.98
CA ALA A 36 -2.27 3.18 7.50
C ALA A 36 -1.10 4.12 7.86
N ASN A 37 -1.14 4.73 9.04
CA ASN A 37 -0.18 5.75 9.48
C ASN A 37 1.03 5.21 10.25
N HIS A 38 1.12 3.89 10.49
CA HIS A 38 2.20 3.23 11.25
C HIS A 38 2.43 3.80 12.64
N TYR A 39 1.42 4.36 13.27
CA TYR A 39 1.52 5.01 14.56
C TYR A 39 0.96 4.15 15.70
N SER A 40 1.68 4.11 16.80
CA SER A 40 1.21 3.55 18.06
C SER A 40 1.30 4.62 19.17
N ARG A 41 0.25 4.71 19.99
CA ARG A 41 0.24 5.59 21.17
C ARG A 41 1.02 5.03 22.36
N LEU A 42 1.64 3.85 22.21
CA LEU A 42 2.45 3.25 23.26
C LEU A 42 3.75 4.04 23.41
N ASP A 43 4.11 4.37 24.66
CA ASP A 43 5.27 5.19 25.04
C ASP A 43 6.29 4.47 25.92
N GLN A 44 6.03 3.19 26.25
CA GLN A 44 6.94 2.40 27.08
C GLN A 44 8.33 2.24 26.45
N ILE A 45 8.40 2.21 25.10
CA ILE A 45 9.66 2.20 24.36
C ILE A 45 9.89 3.60 23.79
N ASN A 46 11.02 4.20 24.15
CA ASN A 46 11.38 5.55 23.77
C ASN A 46 12.90 5.69 23.58
N ARG A 47 13.38 6.89 23.23
CA ARG A 47 14.81 7.14 22.97
C ARG A 47 15.73 6.81 24.16
N ALA A 48 15.23 6.91 25.39
CA ALA A 48 16.03 6.65 26.57
C ALA A 48 16.21 5.15 26.86
N ASN A 49 15.32 4.29 26.38
CA ASN A 49 15.34 2.86 26.73
C ASN A 49 15.35 1.89 25.54
N VAL A 50 15.23 2.39 24.30
CA VAL A 50 15.22 1.52 23.09
C VAL A 50 16.47 0.62 22.99
N HIS A 51 17.63 1.11 23.48
CA HIS A 51 18.88 0.33 23.50
C HIS A 51 18.88 -0.84 24.52
N GLN A 52 17.89 -0.88 25.42
CA GLN A 52 17.71 -1.91 26.42
C GLN A 52 16.78 -3.04 25.97
N LEU A 53 16.21 -2.94 24.76
CA LEU A 53 15.34 -3.98 24.23
C LEU A 53 16.05 -5.33 24.19
N LYS A 54 15.32 -6.37 24.61
CA LYS A 54 15.77 -7.77 24.58
C LYS A 54 14.74 -8.60 23.85
N LEU A 55 15.23 -9.67 23.20
CA LEU A 55 14.35 -10.66 22.61
C LEU A 55 13.47 -11.29 23.70
N ALA A 56 12.14 -11.13 23.59
CA ALA A 56 11.19 -11.72 24.51
C ALA A 56 10.91 -13.18 24.15
N TRP A 57 10.70 -13.45 22.87
CA TRP A 57 10.44 -14.78 22.32
C TRP A 57 10.71 -14.80 20.81
N SER A 58 10.85 -15.99 20.25
CA SER A 58 10.88 -16.26 18.82
C SER A 58 9.97 -17.45 18.50
N TYR A 59 9.38 -17.45 17.31
CA TYR A 59 8.61 -18.56 16.78
C TYR A 59 9.29 -19.10 15.53
N ASP A 60 9.74 -20.36 15.58
CA ASP A 60 10.30 -21.05 14.43
C ASP A 60 9.15 -21.67 13.62
N THR A 61 9.01 -21.24 12.38
CA THR A 61 8.00 -21.78 11.44
C THR A 61 8.35 -23.18 10.95
N GLY A 62 9.61 -23.58 11.04
CA GLY A 62 10.17 -24.80 10.43
C GLY A 62 10.28 -24.70 8.90
N GLU A 63 10.14 -23.50 8.32
CA GLU A 63 10.13 -23.29 6.88
C GLU A 63 11.31 -22.43 6.44
N LYS A 64 11.79 -22.65 5.22
CA LYS A 64 12.80 -21.79 4.57
C LYS A 64 12.13 -20.68 3.78
N GLY A 65 12.72 -19.49 3.78
CA GLY A 65 12.27 -18.33 3.03
C GLY A 65 12.24 -17.06 3.85
N GLY A 66 12.06 -15.93 3.17
CA GLY A 66 11.88 -14.62 3.78
C GLY A 66 10.42 -14.31 4.09
N LEU A 67 10.19 -13.35 4.96
CA LEU A 67 8.87 -12.79 5.26
C LEU A 67 8.83 -11.32 4.85
N GLN A 68 7.77 -10.94 4.15
CA GLN A 68 7.42 -9.54 3.86
C GLN A 68 6.05 -9.25 4.51
N SER A 69 5.92 -9.55 5.80
CA SER A 69 4.62 -9.57 6.46
C SER A 69 4.60 -8.70 7.71
N ASN A 70 3.55 -7.90 7.84
CA ASN A 70 3.20 -7.18 9.06
C ASN A 70 2.14 -7.99 9.82
N PRO A 71 2.43 -8.45 11.05
CA PRO A 71 1.45 -9.18 11.84
C PRO A 71 0.35 -8.24 12.35
N LEU A 72 -0.84 -8.81 12.63
CA LEU A 72 -1.86 -8.13 13.42
C LEU A 72 -1.77 -8.54 14.89
N ILE A 73 -2.15 -7.64 15.79
CA ILE A 73 -2.30 -7.92 17.22
C ILE A 73 -3.72 -7.52 17.63
N ILE A 74 -4.55 -8.54 17.90
CA ILE A 74 -5.92 -8.37 18.36
C ILE A 74 -6.03 -8.94 19.78
N GLY A 75 -6.23 -8.06 20.76
CA GLY A 75 -6.17 -8.49 22.17
C GLY A 75 -4.82 -9.11 22.49
N HIS A 76 -4.83 -10.39 22.88
CA HIS A 76 -3.64 -11.16 23.23
C HIS A 76 -3.20 -12.14 22.12
N THR A 77 -3.63 -11.94 20.88
CA THR A 77 -3.30 -12.85 19.78
C THR A 77 -2.61 -12.09 18.66
N LEU A 78 -1.46 -12.63 18.25
CA LEU A 78 -0.73 -12.19 17.06
C LEU A 78 -1.07 -13.12 15.91
N TYR A 79 -1.49 -12.53 14.77
CA TYR A 79 -1.76 -13.27 13.53
C TYR A 79 -0.72 -12.91 12.48
N ALA A 80 -0.12 -13.92 11.87
CA ALA A 80 0.94 -13.74 10.88
C ALA A 80 0.93 -14.86 9.84
N TYR A 81 1.71 -14.67 8.77
CA TYR A 81 2.02 -15.72 7.80
C TYR A 81 3.34 -16.41 8.13
N THR A 82 3.49 -17.63 7.60
CA THR A 82 4.79 -18.30 7.40
C THR A 82 5.28 -18.06 5.95
N PRO A 83 6.56 -18.38 5.65
CA PRO A 83 7.09 -18.24 4.29
C PRO A 83 6.29 -18.96 3.20
N SER A 84 5.66 -20.10 3.50
CA SER A 84 4.81 -20.84 2.56
C SER A 84 3.33 -20.47 2.59
N GLN A 85 3.01 -19.25 3.08
CA GLN A 85 1.65 -18.70 3.17
C GLN A 85 0.70 -19.47 4.09
N LYS A 86 1.19 -20.21 5.09
CA LYS A 86 0.33 -20.71 6.17
C LYS A 86 0.04 -19.55 7.13
N VAL A 87 -1.15 -19.58 7.73
CA VAL A 87 -1.55 -18.57 8.72
C VAL A 87 -1.36 -19.13 10.12
N VAL A 88 -0.71 -18.37 11.00
CA VAL A 88 -0.50 -18.74 12.40
C VAL A 88 -1.13 -17.72 13.33
N ALA A 89 -1.70 -18.21 14.42
CA ALA A 89 -2.08 -17.39 15.56
C ALA A 89 -1.21 -17.76 16.75
N LEU A 90 -0.53 -16.77 17.31
CA LEU A 90 0.37 -16.92 18.44
C LEU A 90 -0.16 -16.15 19.65
N ASP A 91 0.17 -16.58 20.83
CA ASP A 91 0.03 -15.76 22.02
C ASP A 91 1.03 -14.58 21.93
N ALA A 92 0.54 -13.37 21.95
CA ALA A 92 1.36 -12.18 21.68
C ALA A 92 2.44 -11.94 22.75
N ALA A 93 2.23 -12.41 23.98
CA ALA A 93 3.18 -12.22 25.08
C ALA A 93 4.27 -13.29 25.12
N THR A 94 3.97 -14.52 24.65
CA THR A 94 4.85 -15.69 24.85
C THR A 94 5.33 -16.34 23.54
N GLY A 95 4.75 -15.97 22.40
CA GLY A 95 5.01 -16.61 21.10
C GLY A 95 4.44 -18.02 20.96
N LYS A 96 3.69 -18.53 21.97
CA LYS A 96 3.12 -19.87 21.94
C LYS A 96 2.07 -20.00 20.85
N LEU A 97 2.18 -21.05 20.01
CA LEU A 97 1.21 -21.36 18.96
C LEU A 97 -0.18 -21.66 19.57
N LYS A 98 -1.19 -20.94 19.10
CA LYS A 98 -2.62 -21.20 19.40
C LYS A 98 -3.24 -22.09 18.33
N TRP A 99 -3.04 -21.73 17.06
CA TRP A 99 -3.46 -22.52 15.91
C TRP A 99 -2.64 -22.18 14.65
N LYS A 100 -2.63 -23.10 13.71
CA LYS A 100 -2.05 -22.95 12.38
C LYS A 100 -3.05 -23.44 11.33
N PHE A 101 -3.26 -22.63 10.29
CA PHE A 101 -4.02 -23.00 9.10
C PHE A 101 -3.07 -23.26 7.94
N ASP A 102 -3.24 -24.41 7.29
CA ASP A 102 -2.54 -24.81 6.08
C ASP A 102 -3.58 -25.11 5.01
N SER A 103 -3.56 -24.36 3.92
CA SER A 103 -4.50 -24.55 2.80
C SER A 103 -4.16 -25.75 1.91
N GLY A 104 -2.97 -26.30 2.05
CA GLY A 104 -2.40 -27.30 1.13
C GLY A 104 -1.95 -26.73 -0.22
N ILE A 105 -2.11 -25.42 -0.46
CA ILE A 105 -1.65 -24.75 -1.68
C ILE A 105 -0.23 -24.25 -1.46
N PRO A 106 0.74 -24.63 -2.33
CA PRO A 106 2.09 -24.09 -2.25
C PRO A 106 2.09 -22.57 -2.50
N GLY A 107 2.40 -21.79 -1.48
CA GLY A 107 2.55 -20.34 -1.59
C GLY A 107 3.91 -19.97 -2.14
N THR A 108 3.95 -19.21 -3.23
CA THR A 108 5.20 -18.80 -3.89
C THR A 108 5.35 -17.28 -4.00
N GLN A 109 4.34 -16.54 -3.56
CA GLN A 109 4.33 -15.08 -3.58
C GLN A 109 4.54 -14.51 -2.16
N PRO A 110 5.19 -13.36 -2.00
CA PRO A 110 5.21 -12.66 -0.72
C PRO A 110 3.78 -12.26 -0.33
N VAL A 111 3.47 -12.33 0.98
CA VAL A 111 2.19 -11.87 1.52
C VAL A 111 2.45 -10.94 2.69
N ARG A 112 1.82 -9.76 2.63
CA ARG A 112 2.13 -8.65 3.52
C ARG A 112 1.32 -8.62 4.81
N GLY A 113 0.24 -9.40 4.91
CA GLY A 113 -0.55 -9.49 6.13
C GLY A 113 -1.94 -10.08 5.91
N VAL A 114 -2.69 -10.17 6.99
CA VAL A 114 -4.09 -10.61 7.01
C VAL A 114 -5.00 -9.42 7.35
N ALA A 115 -6.32 -9.55 7.07
CA ALA A 115 -7.32 -8.60 7.54
C ALA A 115 -8.17 -9.23 8.64
N TYR A 116 -8.67 -8.41 9.58
CA TYR A 116 -9.50 -8.84 10.69
C TYR A 116 -10.85 -8.13 10.66
N TRP A 117 -11.92 -8.89 10.85
CA TRP A 117 -13.29 -8.40 10.98
C TRP A 117 -13.98 -8.96 12.22
N THR A 118 -14.86 -8.16 12.84
CA THR A 118 -15.71 -8.60 13.94
C THR A 118 -16.99 -7.77 14.04
N ASP A 119 -18.08 -8.43 14.41
CA ASP A 119 -19.34 -7.82 14.86
C ASP A 119 -19.51 -7.86 16.39
N GLY A 120 -18.45 -8.24 17.12
CA GLY A 120 -18.46 -8.47 18.56
C GLY A 120 -18.84 -9.90 18.98
N LYS A 121 -19.47 -10.70 18.11
CA LYS A 121 -19.82 -12.10 18.34
C LYS A 121 -18.98 -13.04 17.48
N GLN A 122 -18.90 -12.75 16.21
CA GLN A 122 -18.06 -13.45 15.24
C GLN A 122 -16.74 -12.69 15.05
N GLN A 123 -15.68 -13.43 14.75
CA GLN A 123 -14.35 -12.88 14.53
C GLN A 123 -13.70 -13.65 13.38
N PHE A 124 -13.41 -12.93 12.30
CA PHE A 124 -12.85 -13.53 11.10
C PHE A 124 -11.46 -12.99 10.78
N ILE A 125 -10.58 -13.88 10.29
CA ILE A 125 -9.32 -13.55 9.63
C ILE A 125 -9.50 -13.81 8.14
N PHE A 126 -9.25 -12.79 7.33
CA PHE A 126 -9.19 -12.91 5.88
C PHE A 126 -7.74 -13.05 5.45
N ALA A 127 -7.44 -14.13 4.73
CA ALA A 127 -6.10 -14.50 4.33
C ALA A 127 -6.01 -14.73 2.83
N GLY A 128 -5.13 -13.97 2.15
CA GLY A 128 -4.75 -14.21 0.77
C GLY A 128 -3.77 -15.38 0.67
N ILE A 129 -4.08 -16.41 -0.11
CA ILE A 129 -3.16 -17.51 -0.42
C ILE A 129 -3.20 -17.71 -1.92
N MET A 130 -2.15 -17.28 -2.60
CA MET A 130 -2.12 -17.18 -4.05
C MET A 130 -3.33 -16.38 -4.58
N ASN A 131 -4.13 -16.97 -5.45
CA ASN A 131 -5.34 -16.35 -6.01
C ASN A 131 -6.61 -16.53 -5.15
N PHE A 132 -6.51 -17.13 -3.98
CA PHE A 132 -7.67 -17.35 -3.11
C PHE A 132 -7.70 -16.39 -1.92
N LEU A 133 -8.88 -15.90 -1.61
CA LEU A 133 -9.18 -15.21 -0.36
C LEU A 133 -9.94 -16.18 0.56
N TYR A 134 -9.30 -16.59 1.66
CA TYR A 134 -9.89 -17.42 2.71
C TYR A 134 -10.53 -16.58 3.80
N CYS A 135 -11.63 -17.09 4.38
CA CYS A 135 -12.22 -16.61 5.62
C CYS A 135 -12.07 -17.66 6.71
N LEU A 136 -11.36 -17.31 7.79
CA LEU A 136 -11.05 -18.22 8.92
C LEU A 136 -11.68 -17.70 10.21
N ASP A 137 -12.19 -18.57 11.08
CA ASP A 137 -12.54 -18.20 12.46
C ASP A 137 -11.26 -17.81 13.20
N ALA A 138 -11.18 -16.57 13.68
CA ALA A 138 -9.99 -16.01 14.33
C ALA A 138 -9.60 -16.76 15.60
N ARG A 139 -10.54 -17.47 16.28
CA ARG A 139 -10.31 -18.17 17.55
C ARG A 139 -9.64 -19.53 17.37
N ASN A 140 -9.86 -20.20 16.23
CA ASN A 140 -9.43 -21.58 16.03
C ASN A 140 -8.83 -21.89 14.64
N GLY A 141 -8.81 -20.93 13.71
CA GLY A 141 -8.23 -21.07 12.37
C GLY A 141 -9.04 -21.94 11.39
N LYS A 142 -10.25 -22.37 11.74
CA LYS A 142 -11.09 -23.15 10.82
C LYS A 142 -11.70 -22.25 9.76
N SER A 143 -11.78 -22.74 8.54
CA SER A 143 -12.48 -22.07 7.45
C SER A 143 -13.97 -21.89 7.80
N ILE A 144 -14.54 -20.75 7.39
CA ILE A 144 -15.97 -20.44 7.53
C ILE A 144 -16.70 -20.95 6.29
N PRO A 145 -17.45 -22.07 6.36
CA PRO A 145 -17.99 -22.74 5.16
C PRO A 145 -18.96 -21.90 4.34
N SER A 146 -19.65 -20.92 4.96
CA SER A 146 -20.58 -20.02 4.30
C SER A 146 -19.92 -18.97 3.41
N PHE A 147 -18.60 -18.77 3.54
CA PHE A 147 -17.85 -17.81 2.73
C PHE A 147 -17.40 -18.47 1.42
N GLY A 148 -18.01 -18.07 0.31
CA GLY A 148 -17.71 -18.60 -1.03
C GLY A 148 -17.86 -20.12 -1.13
N GLU A 149 -16.87 -20.77 -1.69
CA GLU A 149 -16.83 -22.22 -1.88
C GLU A 149 -15.94 -22.85 -0.80
N GLY A 150 -16.53 -23.42 0.25
CA GLY A 150 -15.82 -24.10 1.31
C GLY A 150 -14.90 -23.19 2.13
N GLY A 151 -15.27 -21.94 2.34
CA GLY A 151 -14.54 -20.96 3.16
C GLY A 151 -13.55 -20.11 2.37
N ARG A 152 -13.64 -20.09 1.05
CA ARG A 152 -12.77 -19.26 0.17
C ARG A 152 -13.48 -18.81 -1.10
N ILE A 153 -12.97 -17.74 -1.68
CA ILE A 153 -13.31 -17.30 -3.05
C ILE A 153 -12.08 -17.32 -3.93
N ASP A 154 -12.26 -17.67 -5.20
CA ASP A 154 -11.22 -17.56 -6.23
C ASP A 154 -11.30 -16.16 -6.86
N LEU A 155 -10.30 -15.34 -6.60
CA LEU A 155 -10.23 -13.96 -7.09
C LEU A 155 -10.07 -13.83 -8.61
N ARG A 156 -9.80 -14.91 -9.33
CA ARG A 156 -9.79 -14.90 -10.79
C ARG A 156 -11.20 -14.88 -11.38
N LYS A 157 -12.19 -15.42 -10.63
CA LYS A 157 -13.61 -15.42 -11.07
C LYS A 157 -14.12 -13.98 -11.17
N GLY A 158 -14.82 -13.69 -12.25
CA GLY A 158 -15.41 -12.38 -12.53
C GLY A 158 -14.44 -11.35 -13.14
N LEU A 159 -13.17 -11.71 -13.35
CA LEU A 159 -12.28 -10.96 -14.21
C LEU A 159 -12.53 -11.31 -15.69
N ARG A 160 -12.06 -10.44 -16.59
CA ARG A 160 -12.15 -10.62 -18.03
C ARG A 160 -11.52 -11.94 -18.50
N GLY A 161 -12.14 -12.59 -19.50
CA GLY A 161 -11.61 -13.75 -20.18
C GLY A 161 -11.72 -15.07 -19.43
N ASP A 162 -10.95 -16.09 -19.84
CA ASP A 162 -10.93 -17.38 -19.18
C ASP A 162 -10.14 -17.30 -17.87
N TYR A 163 -10.87 -17.20 -16.76
CA TYR A 163 -10.28 -17.02 -15.44
C TYR A 163 -9.33 -18.16 -15.03
N GLN A 164 -9.49 -19.38 -15.55
CA GLN A 164 -8.66 -20.52 -15.15
C GLN A 164 -7.19 -20.36 -15.58
N HIS A 165 -6.96 -19.62 -16.67
CA HIS A 165 -5.62 -19.36 -17.20
C HIS A 165 -5.04 -18.01 -16.75
N GLN A 166 -5.76 -17.26 -15.90
CA GLN A 166 -5.25 -15.98 -15.37
C GLN A 166 -4.36 -16.19 -14.15
N SER A 167 -3.29 -15.40 -14.09
CA SER A 167 -2.42 -15.33 -12.93
C SER A 167 -2.73 -14.05 -12.12
N ILE A 168 -3.11 -14.24 -10.86
CA ILE A 168 -3.31 -13.17 -9.87
C ILE A 168 -2.93 -13.70 -8.50
N ALA A 169 -2.39 -12.86 -7.64
CA ALA A 169 -2.16 -13.20 -6.25
C ALA A 169 -2.59 -12.06 -5.31
N LEU A 170 -3.20 -12.40 -4.19
CA LEU A 170 -3.51 -11.42 -3.14
C LEU A 170 -2.29 -11.30 -2.22
N THR A 171 -1.38 -10.40 -2.57
CA THR A 171 -0.11 -10.20 -1.83
C THR A 171 -0.21 -9.19 -0.70
N THR A 172 -1.27 -8.40 -0.65
CA THR A 172 -1.54 -7.43 0.43
C THR A 172 -2.95 -7.68 0.96
N PRO A 173 -3.18 -7.57 2.27
CA PRO A 173 -4.50 -7.81 2.83
C PRO A 173 -5.51 -6.79 2.27
N GLY A 174 -6.75 -7.23 2.11
CA GLY A 174 -7.86 -6.34 1.86
C GLY A 174 -8.11 -5.42 3.05
N ILE A 175 -8.86 -4.35 2.83
CA ILE A 175 -9.29 -3.43 3.88
C ILE A 175 -10.76 -3.68 4.24
N ILE A 176 -11.07 -3.62 5.52
CA ILE A 176 -12.42 -3.90 6.03
C ILE A 176 -13.20 -2.60 6.18
N TYR A 177 -14.39 -2.55 5.58
CA TYR A 177 -15.35 -1.49 5.79
C TYR A 177 -16.74 -2.07 6.07
N LYS A 178 -17.23 -1.95 7.31
CA LYS A 178 -18.46 -2.61 7.77
C LYS A 178 -18.41 -4.12 7.44
N ASP A 179 -19.39 -4.62 6.69
CA ASP A 179 -19.47 -6.02 6.27
C ASP A 179 -18.88 -6.26 4.86
N LEU A 180 -17.93 -5.42 4.45
CA LEU A 180 -17.20 -5.55 3.20
C LEU A 180 -15.71 -5.76 3.44
N ILE A 181 -15.12 -6.65 2.66
CA ILE A 181 -13.68 -6.70 2.43
C ILE A 181 -13.37 -6.21 1.02
N ILE A 182 -12.59 -5.13 0.91
CA ILE A 182 -12.20 -4.51 -0.35
C ILE A 182 -10.79 -4.98 -0.67
N VAL A 183 -10.58 -5.52 -1.85
CA VAL A 183 -9.30 -6.12 -2.28
C VAL A 183 -8.86 -5.61 -3.64
N GLY A 184 -7.55 -5.53 -3.84
CA GLY A 184 -6.88 -5.47 -5.13
C GLY A 184 -6.23 -6.82 -5.45
N GLY A 185 -4.99 -6.79 -5.94
CA GLY A 185 -4.20 -8.00 -6.22
C GLY A 185 -2.89 -7.64 -6.92
N ARG A 186 -1.95 -8.60 -6.95
CA ARG A 186 -0.77 -8.55 -7.79
C ARG A 186 -1.04 -9.29 -9.09
N ASN A 187 -0.76 -8.63 -10.19
CA ASN A 187 -0.86 -9.16 -11.55
C ASN A 187 0.53 -9.45 -12.12
N PRO A 188 0.66 -10.23 -13.20
CA PRO A 188 1.90 -10.35 -13.97
C PRO A 188 2.35 -8.99 -14.53
N GLU A 189 3.65 -8.81 -14.67
CA GLU A 189 4.30 -7.63 -15.26
C GLU A 189 4.51 -7.78 -16.79
N SER A 190 3.89 -8.81 -17.37
CA SER A 190 3.95 -9.11 -18.80
C SER A 190 2.62 -9.74 -19.29
N HIS A 191 2.35 -9.64 -20.57
CA HIS A 191 1.19 -10.30 -21.16
C HIS A 191 1.29 -11.85 -21.15
N PRO A 192 0.15 -12.55 -20.98
CA PRO A 192 -1.17 -12.02 -20.68
C PRO A 192 -1.32 -11.63 -19.20
N ALA A 193 -1.96 -10.50 -18.93
CA ALA A 193 -2.29 -10.06 -17.58
C ALA A 193 -3.77 -9.70 -17.46
N PRO A 194 -4.47 -10.08 -16.37
CA PRO A 194 -5.82 -9.65 -16.11
C PRO A 194 -5.86 -8.15 -15.74
N PRO A 195 -7.04 -7.49 -15.82
CA PRO A 195 -7.20 -6.14 -15.29
C PRO A 195 -7.02 -6.12 -13.77
N GLY A 196 -6.59 -4.98 -13.25
CA GLY A 196 -6.32 -4.78 -11.83
C GLY A 196 -7.54 -4.35 -11.01
N ASP A 197 -8.73 -4.77 -11.36
CA ASP A 197 -9.99 -4.34 -10.78
C ASP A 197 -10.01 -4.36 -9.25
N ILE A 198 -10.53 -3.28 -8.66
CA ILE A 198 -10.74 -3.18 -7.22
C ILE A 198 -12.14 -3.72 -6.91
N ARG A 199 -12.21 -4.70 -6.01
CA ARG A 199 -13.46 -5.41 -5.75
C ARG A 199 -13.78 -5.52 -4.27
N ALA A 200 -15.06 -5.36 -3.94
CA ALA A 200 -15.56 -5.57 -2.58
C ALA A 200 -16.41 -6.82 -2.50
N PHE A 201 -16.18 -7.60 -1.49
CA PHE A 201 -16.92 -8.82 -1.20
C PHE A 201 -17.57 -8.74 0.19
N ASP A 202 -18.73 -9.36 0.31
CA ASP A 202 -19.44 -9.52 1.58
C ASP A 202 -18.63 -10.45 2.51
N VAL A 203 -18.39 -10.03 3.74
CA VAL A 203 -17.54 -10.77 4.70
C VAL A 203 -18.13 -12.10 5.18
N HIS A 204 -19.46 -12.28 5.09
CA HIS A 204 -20.15 -13.48 5.53
C HIS A 204 -20.31 -14.53 4.42
N THR A 205 -20.55 -14.05 3.19
CA THR A 205 -20.91 -14.91 2.06
C THR A 205 -19.84 -15.01 0.98
N GLY A 206 -18.91 -14.03 0.91
CA GLY A 206 -17.95 -13.92 -0.19
C GLY A 206 -18.57 -13.46 -1.51
N ASN A 207 -19.83 -13.01 -1.52
CA ASN A 207 -20.48 -12.51 -2.72
C ASN A 207 -19.89 -11.15 -3.12
N LEU A 208 -19.64 -10.97 -4.41
CA LEU A 208 -19.23 -9.68 -4.97
C LEU A 208 -20.33 -8.65 -4.76
N ARG A 209 -19.98 -7.50 -4.20
CA ARG A 209 -20.89 -6.38 -3.92
C ARG A 209 -20.69 -5.24 -4.93
N TRP A 210 -19.46 -4.93 -5.30
CA TRP A 210 -19.14 -3.99 -6.35
C TRP A 210 -17.72 -4.26 -6.92
N SER A 211 -17.51 -3.77 -8.14
CA SER A 211 -16.21 -3.74 -8.83
C SER A 211 -15.97 -2.35 -9.40
N PHE A 212 -14.73 -1.88 -9.34
CA PHE A 212 -14.24 -0.70 -10.03
C PHE A 212 -13.21 -1.14 -11.06
N HIS A 213 -13.43 -0.84 -12.33
CA HIS A 213 -12.51 -1.17 -13.41
C HIS A 213 -11.36 -0.17 -13.45
N THR A 214 -10.14 -0.65 -13.22
CA THR A 214 -8.93 0.19 -13.33
C THR A 214 -8.52 0.43 -14.78
N ILE A 215 -8.99 -0.42 -15.69
CA ILE A 215 -8.95 -0.23 -17.14
C ILE A 215 -10.40 -0.01 -17.59
N PRO A 216 -10.81 1.25 -17.84
CA PRO A 216 -12.22 1.59 -18.05
C PRO A 216 -12.82 0.92 -19.28
N HIS A 217 -14.07 0.49 -19.14
CA HIS A 217 -14.88 -0.06 -20.24
C HIS A 217 -15.57 1.06 -21.03
N PRO A 218 -16.08 0.77 -22.25
CA PRO A 218 -16.82 1.76 -23.04
C PRO A 218 -17.94 2.43 -22.25
N GLY A 219 -17.92 3.77 -22.22
CA GLY A 219 -18.88 4.59 -21.48
C GLY A 219 -18.50 4.88 -20.02
N GLU A 220 -17.43 4.30 -19.50
CA GLU A 220 -16.89 4.66 -18.19
C GLU A 220 -15.92 5.84 -18.29
N PRO A 221 -15.87 6.72 -17.27
CA PRO A 221 -14.90 7.82 -17.25
C PRO A 221 -13.45 7.33 -17.28
N GLY A 222 -12.64 7.89 -18.15
CA GLY A 222 -11.24 7.52 -18.37
C GLY A 222 -11.03 6.57 -19.55
N TYR A 223 -12.09 6.04 -20.15
CA TYR A 223 -12.01 5.15 -21.33
C TYR A 223 -11.23 5.78 -22.49
N GLU A 224 -11.38 7.08 -22.68
CA GLU A 224 -10.72 7.85 -23.73
C GLU A 224 -9.20 8.00 -23.55
N SER A 225 -8.67 7.64 -22.39
CA SER A 225 -7.22 7.65 -22.12
C SER A 225 -6.50 6.39 -22.58
N TRP A 226 -7.24 5.44 -23.15
CA TRP A 226 -6.76 4.15 -23.68
C TRP A 226 -7.15 3.99 -25.15
N PRO A 227 -6.47 3.12 -25.91
CA PRO A 227 -6.98 2.67 -27.21
C PRO A 227 -8.38 2.02 -27.04
N PRO A 228 -9.29 2.20 -28.02
CA PRO A 228 -10.69 1.78 -27.87
C PRO A 228 -10.92 0.32 -27.47
N GLU A 229 -10.03 -0.60 -27.82
CA GLU A 229 -10.16 -2.04 -27.51
C GLU A 229 -9.26 -2.48 -26.34
N ALA A 230 -8.51 -1.56 -25.70
CA ALA A 230 -7.55 -1.88 -24.65
C ALA A 230 -8.21 -2.61 -23.47
N TRP A 231 -9.44 -2.27 -23.11
CA TRP A 231 -10.17 -2.94 -22.04
C TRP A 231 -10.33 -4.46 -22.26
N LYS A 232 -10.15 -4.96 -23.48
CA LYS A 232 -10.19 -6.39 -23.82
C LYS A 232 -8.85 -7.08 -23.61
N THR A 233 -7.75 -6.37 -23.69
CA THR A 233 -6.39 -6.95 -23.77
C THR A 233 -5.41 -6.38 -22.75
N ALA A 234 -5.46 -5.08 -22.44
CA ALA A 234 -4.57 -4.45 -21.47
C ALA A 234 -4.76 -5.05 -20.07
N GLY A 235 -3.73 -5.08 -19.28
CA GLY A 235 -3.74 -5.68 -17.94
C GLY A 235 -2.99 -4.87 -16.91
N ALA A 236 -2.91 -5.37 -15.70
CA ALA A 236 -2.39 -4.72 -14.50
C ALA A 236 -3.14 -3.41 -14.16
N ALA A 237 -2.48 -2.26 -13.94
CA ALA A 237 -3.06 -1.10 -13.29
C ALA A 237 -3.68 -1.47 -11.92
N ASN A 238 -3.06 -2.38 -11.22
CA ASN A 238 -3.60 -3.08 -10.05
C ASN A 238 -3.15 -2.46 -8.74
N ASN A 239 -3.94 -2.67 -7.69
CA ASN A 239 -3.52 -2.38 -6.32
C ASN A 239 -2.83 -3.59 -5.68
N TRP A 240 -1.50 -3.58 -5.66
CA TRP A 240 -0.70 -4.58 -4.96
C TRP A 240 -0.14 -4.07 -3.61
N ALA A 241 -0.20 -2.76 -3.42
CA ALA A 241 0.41 -2.07 -2.28
C ALA A 241 -0.49 -2.01 -1.03
N GLY A 242 -1.79 -2.24 -1.19
CA GLY A 242 -2.79 -2.07 -0.13
C GLY A 242 -3.49 -0.71 -0.19
N MET A 243 -4.38 -0.48 0.76
CA MET A 243 -5.31 0.63 0.77
C MET A 243 -5.35 1.31 2.14
N ALA A 244 -5.81 2.57 2.19
CA ALA A 244 -6.17 3.25 3.42
C ALA A 244 -7.66 3.61 3.43
N LEU A 245 -8.26 3.76 4.62
CA LEU A 245 -9.69 3.97 4.77
C LEU A 245 -9.99 5.09 5.78
N ASP A 246 -10.73 6.10 5.36
CA ASP A 246 -11.43 7.01 6.25
C ASP A 246 -12.78 6.36 6.63
N ALA A 247 -12.73 5.48 7.64
CA ALA A 247 -13.87 4.67 8.04
C ALA A 247 -15.10 5.52 8.46
N PRO A 248 -14.96 6.64 9.21
CA PRO A 248 -16.09 7.50 9.55
C PRO A 248 -16.81 8.09 8.33
N ARG A 249 -16.10 8.31 7.22
CA ARG A 249 -16.67 8.88 5.99
C ARG A 249 -16.95 7.85 4.92
N GLY A 250 -16.46 6.63 5.08
CA GLY A 250 -16.62 5.56 4.10
C GLY A 250 -15.88 5.82 2.80
N ILE A 251 -14.67 6.39 2.88
CA ILE A 251 -13.84 6.66 1.71
C ILE A 251 -12.62 5.74 1.76
N VAL A 252 -12.44 4.89 0.76
CA VAL A 252 -11.23 4.07 0.57
C VAL A 252 -10.30 4.73 -0.44
N TYR A 253 -9.01 4.80 -0.09
CA TYR A 253 -7.95 5.36 -0.93
C TYR A 253 -7.10 4.23 -1.47
N VAL A 254 -7.05 4.14 -2.80
CA VAL A 254 -6.49 3.00 -3.53
C VAL A 254 -5.40 3.49 -4.47
N PRO A 255 -4.12 3.27 -4.13
CA PRO A 255 -3.03 3.49 -5.08
C PRO A 255 -2.97 2.33 -6.07
N THR A 256 -2.77 2.63 -7.35
CA THR A 256 -2.57 1.63 -8.41
C THR A 256 -1.16 1.68 -8.95
N GLY A 257 -0.73 0.58 -9.53
CA GLY A 257 0.54 0.47 -10.23
C GLY A 257 0.41 0.63 -11.74
N SER A 258 1.50 0.38 -12.41
CA SER A 258 1.65 0.48 -13.85
C SER A 258 0.74 -0.47 -14.61
N ALA A 259 0.43 -0.12 -15.85
CA ALA A 259 -0.17 -1.04 -16.81
C ALA A 259 0.92 -1.90 -17.47
N VAL A 260 0.62 -3.15 -17.81
CA VAL A 260 1.58 -3.97 -18.57
C VAL A 260 1.63 -3.57 -20.05
N MET A 261 2.83 -3.61 -20.63
CA MET A 261 4.14 -3.97 -20.08
C MET A 261 4.81 -2.75 -19.45
N ASP A 262 5.50 -2.95 -18.34
CA ASP A 262 6.05 -1.86 -17.52
C ASP A 262 7.07 -0.98 -18.26
N PHE A 263 7.74 -1.51 -19.29
CA PHE A 263 8.85 -0.83 -19.97
C PHE A 263 8.61 -0.54 -21.46
N TYR A 264 7.38 -0.78 -21.94
CA TYR A 264 6.97 -0.52 -23.31
C TYR A 264 5.44 -0.40 -23.41
N GLY A 265 4.96 0.71 -23.95
CA GLY A 265 3.54 1.04 -23.96
C GLY A 265 2.91 1.21 -25.36
N ALA A 266 3.57 0.78 -26.44
CA ALA A 266 3.06 0.99 -27.81
C ALA A 266 1.71 0.29 -28.10
N ASP A 267 1.34 -0.70 -27.33
CA ASP A 267 0.05 -1.40 -27.41
C ASP A 267 -1.06 -0.78 -26.57
N ARG A 268 -0.73 0.25 -25.77
CA ARG A 268 -1.64 0.94 -24.87
C ARG A 268 -1.51 2.47 -24.94
N LEU A 269 -1.41 3.03 -26.14
CA LEU A 269 -1.23 4.46 -26.36
C LEU A 269 -2.27 5.31 -25.64
N GLY A 270 -1.84 6.37 -24.99
CA GLY A 270 -2.66 7.28 -24.18
C GLY A 270 -2.07 7.47 -22.78
N ASN A 271 -2.82 8.09 -21.90
CA ASN A 271 -2.36 8.31 -20.51
C ASN A 271 -2.63 7.13 -19.58
N ASP A 272 -3.35 6.11 -20.02
CA ASP A 272 -3.60 4.85 -19.32
C ASP A 272 -4.31 5.01 -17.95
N LEU A 273 -5.30 5.88 -17.87
CA LEU A 273 -6.06 6.07 -16.63
C LEU A 273 -6.92 4.81 -16.35
N TYR A 274 -6.80 4.12 -15.21
CA TYR A 274 -6.28 4.51 -13.91
C TYR A 274 -4.99 3.76 -13.51
N ALA A 275 -4.04 3.56 -14.39
CA ALA A 275 -2.70 3.16 -13.98
C ALA A 275 -2.01 4.31 -13.23
N ASP A 276 -1.09 3.99 -12.32
CA ASP A 276 -0.27 4.92 -11.53
C ASP A 276 -1.09 6.05 -10.89
N THR A 277 -2.22 5.68 -10.34
CA THR A 277 -3.27 6.60 -9.89
C THR A 277 -3.60 6.37 -8.42
N LEU A 278 -3.76 7.46 -7.68
CA LEU A 278 -4.41 7.44 -6.38
C LEU A 278 -5.92 7.68 -6.57
N LEU A 279 -6.70 6.66 -6.28
CA LEU A 279 -8.17 6.71 -6.34
C LEU A 279 -8.76 6.97 -4.95
N ALA A 280 -9.80 7.80 -4.86
CA ALA A 280 -10.70 7.85 -3.73
C ALA A 280 -12.06 7.30 -4.16
N LEU A 281 -12.48 6.20 -3.54
CA LEU A 281 -13.73 5.53 -3.86
C LEU A 281 -14.67 5.55 -2.65
N ASP A 282 -15.96 5.66 -2.90
CA ASP A 282 -16.99 5.36 -1.89
C ASP A 282 -16.91 3.87 -1.53
N ALA A 283 -16.61 3.57 -0.29
CA ALA A 283 -16.36 2.20 0.16
C ALA A 283 -17.60 1.30 0.13
N ASN A 284 -18.83 1.88 0.12
CA ASN A 284 -20.07 1.08 0.00
C ASN A 284 -20.37 0.66 -1.44
N THR A 285 -19.99 1.50 -2.43
CA THR A 285 -20.49 1.38 -3.80
C THR A 285 -19.39 1.22 -4.86
N GLY A 286 -18.14 1.48 -4.51
CA GLY A 286 -17.02 1.53 -5.45
C GLY A 286 -17.02 2.77 -6.36
N LYS A 287 -17.98 3.70 -6.19
CA LYS A 287 -18.06 4.90 -7.01
C LYS A 287 -16.84 5.81 -6.75
N ARG A 288 -16.16 6.24 -7.85
CA ARG A 288 -15.06 7.18 -7.76
C ARG A 288 -15.55 8.55 -7.31
N LEU A 289 -14.92 9.09 -6.27
CA LEU A 289 -15.13 10.44 -5.75
C LEU A 289 -14.16 11.42 -6.41
N TRP A 290 -12.87 11.08 -6.41
CA TRP A 290 -11.80 11.81 -7.07
C TRP A 290 -10.64 10.88 -7.40
N HIS A 291 -9.69 11.34 -8.20
CA HIS A 291 -8.43 10.63 -8.48
C HIS A 291 -7.31 11.63 -8.79
N PHE A 292 -6.09 11.13 -8.70
CA PHE A 292 -4.88 11.82 -9.13
C PHE A 292 -3.96 10.81 -9.80
N GLN A 293 -3.63 11.01 -11.06
CA GLN A 293 -2.64 10.19 -11.76
C GLN A 293 -1.25 10.79 -11.55
N GLY A 294 -0.31 10.00 -11.05
CA GLY A 294 1.04 10.45 -10.71
C GLY A 294 2.07 10.18 -11.79
N VAL A 295 1.75 9.33 -12.76
CA VAL A 295 2.55 9.09 -13.97
C VAL A 295 1.62 8.89 -15.16
N HIS A 296 1.84 9.64 -16.22
CA HIS A 296 1.14 9.51 -17.48
C HIS A 296 1.90 8.55 -18.39
N HIS A 297 1.20 7.55 -18.94
CA HIS A 297 1.78 6.55 -19.83
C HIS A 297 3.09 5.99 -19.30
N ASP A 298 3.00 5.31 -18.16
CA ASP A 298 4.19 4.80 -17.47
C ASP A 298 4.91 3.72 -18.28
N ILE A 299 6.18 3.95 -18.59
CA ILE A 299 7.11 3.01 -19.23
C ILE A 299 8.39 2.84 -18.39
N TRP A 300 8.33 3.15 -17.09
CA TRP A 300 9.47 3.14 -16.17
C TRP A 300 9.20 2.36 -14.88
N ASP A 301 8.06 1.68 -14.78
CA ASP A 301 7.61 0.96 -13.58
C ASP A 301 7.56 1.90 -12.35
N ARG A 302 6.82 3.00 -12.48
CA ARG A 302 6.70 4.04 -11.45
C ARG A 302 5.43 3.96 -10.61
N ASP A 303 5.05 2.75 -10.26
CA ASP A 303 3.92 2.44 -9.37
C ASP A 303 3.75 3.43 -8.21
N PHE A 304 2.53 3.55 -7.73
CA PHE A 304 2.27 3.96 -6.36
C PHE A 304 2.42 2.74 -5.44
N PRO A 305 3.60 2.56 -4.80
CA PRO A 305 4.02 1.28 -4.25
C PRO A 305 3.50 1.02 -2.83
N ALA A 306 2.82 2.01 -2.23
CA ALA A 306 2.39 1.95 -0.84
C ALA A 306 1.00 2.56 -0.66
N GLN A 307 0.26 2.07 0.34
CA GLN A 307 -0.97 2.72 0.75
C GLN A 307 -0.66 4.13 1.28
N PRO A 308 -1.56 5.11 1.04
CA PRO A 308 -1.41 6.45 1.60
C PRO A 308 -1.63 6.42 3.12
N ALA A 309 -0.89 7.24 3.86
CA ALA A 309 -1.15 7.44 5.27
C ALA A 309 -2.12 8.60 5.49
N LEU A 310 -3.15 8.39 6.33
CA LEU A 310 -4.15 9.40 6.65
C LEU A 310 -3.82 10.13 7.95
N PHE A 311 -3.98 11.44 7.93
CA PHE A 311 -3.70 12.31 9.08
C PHE A 311 -4.50 13.61 9.01
N THR A 312 -4.26 14.51 9.92
CA THR A 312 -4.87 15.84 9.93
C THR A 312 -3.77 16.90 9.97
N VAL A 313 -3.82 17.86 9.07
CA VAL A 313 -2.92 19.02 9.06
C VAL A 313 -3.62 20.21 9.69
N GLN A 314 -2.93 20.90 10.58
CA GLN A 314 -3.38 22.20 11.05
C GLN A 314 -2.72 23.30 10.20
N ARG A 315 -3.54 24.06 9.48
CA ARG A 315 -3.09 25.18 8.65
C ARG A 315 -4.09 26.33 8.75
N ASP A 316 -3.58 27.54 9.03
CA ASP A 316 -4.41 28.75 9.14
C ASP A 316 -5.61 28.57 10.10
N CYS A 317 -5.35 28.00 11.28
CA CYS A 317 -6.36 27.64 12.30
C CYS A 317 -7.46 26.67 11.83
N LYS A 318 -7.26 25.97 10.71
CA LYS A 318 -8.17 24.95 10.19
C LYS A 318 -7.54 23.57 10.30
N HIS A 319 -8.36 22.60 10.67
CA HIS A 319 -8.00 21.18 10.61
C HIS A 319 -8.38 20.62 9.24
N ILE A 320 -7.39 20.29 8.42
CA ILE A 320 -7.58 19.75 7.07
C ILE A 320 -7.37 18.24 7.15
N PRO A 321 -8.40 17.43 6.86
CA PRO A 321 -8.23 16.00 6.65
C PRO A 321 -7.29 15.76 5.48
N ALA A 322 -6.11 15.19 5.73
CA ALA A 322 -5.05 15.05 4.75
C ALA A 322 -4.68 13.58 4.54
N LEU A 323 -4.06 13.31 3.42
CA LEU A 323 -3.33 12.08 3.15
C LEU A 323 -1.96 12.40 2.53
N ALA A 324 -1.01 11.49 2.76
CA ALA A 324 0.31 11.50 2.14
C ALA A 324 0.48 10.22 1.31
N GLN A 325 0.78 10.37 0.02
CA GLN A 325 1.13 9.29 -0.88
C GLN A 325 2.59 9.40 -1.28
N ILE A 326 3.38 8.38 -0.94
CA ILE A 326 4.76 8.24 -1.42
C ILE A 326 4.80 7.48 -2.73
N THR A 327 5.85 7.70 -3.51
CA THR A 327 6.01 7.11 -4.84
C THR A 327 7.40 6.53 -5.08
N LYS A 328 7.54 5.69 -6.11
CA LYS A 328 8.84 5.17 -6.58
C LYS A 328 9.76 6.29 -7.08
N GLN A 329 9.21 7.42 -7.56
CA GLN A 329 9.97 8.63 -7.91
C GLN A 329 10.58 9.32 -6.69
N SER A 330 10.24 8.92 -5.47
CA SER A 330 10.60 9.57 -4.21
C SER A 330 9.84 10.88 -3.97
N TYR A 331 8.71 11.06 -4.60
CA TYR A 331 7.81 12.19 -4.33
C TYR A 331 6.89 11.86 -3.16
N VAL A 332 6.44 12.90 -2.48
CA VAL A 332 5.36 12.83 -1.50
C VAL A 332 4.25 13.76 -1.96
N TYR A 333 3.17 13.18 -2.44
CA TYR A 333 1.97 13.95 -2.77
C TYR A 333 1.10 14.10 -1.52
N LEU A 334 0.68 15.33 -1.25
CA LEU A 334 -0.17 15.68 -0.12
C LEU A 334 -1.50 16.22 -0.62
N PHE A 335 -2.60 15.63 -0.19
CA PHE A 335 -3.94 16.04 -0.60
C PHE A 335 -4.86 16.29 0.60
N ASN A 336 -5.80 17.21 0.42
CA ASN A 336 -7.04 17.17 1.16
C ASN A 336 -7.78 15.88 0.76
N ARG A 337 -7.86 14.91 1.67
CA ARG A 337 -8.37 13.58 1.32
C ARG A 337 -9.85 13.56 0.95
N LEU A 338 -10.62 14.61 1.31
CA LEU A 338 -12.04 14.67 0.98
C LEU A 338 -12.30 15.17 -0.45
N THR A 339 -11.46 16.08 -0.93
CA THR A 339 -11.68 16.78 -2.21
C THR A 339 -10.70 16.38 -3.31
N GLY A 340 -9.56 15.76 -2.94
CA GLY A 340 -8.45 15.54 -3.87
C GLY A 340 -7.63 16.80 -4.19
N GLU A 341 -7.93 17.92 -3.54
CA GLU A 341 -7.17 19.16 -3.72
C GLU A 341 -5.75 19.02 -3.16
N PRO A 342 -4.70 19.29 -3.94
CA PRO A 342 -3.33 19.19 -3.45
C PRO A 342 -3.02 20.27 -2.41
N LEU A 343 -2.35 19.87 -1.32
CA LEU A 343 -1.92 20.80 -0.25
C LEU A 343 -0.63 21.56 -0.61
N SER A 344 0.04 21.15 -1.65
CA SER A 344 1.16 21.84 -2.30
C SER A 344 0.92 21.81 -3.79
N PRO A 345 1.26 22.89 -4.56
CA PRO A 345 1.06 22.87 -5.99
C PRO A 345 1.73 21.67 -6.65
N ILE A 346 1.04 21.08 -7.61
CA ILE A 346 1.55 20.04 -8.51
C ILE A 346 1.63 20.65 -9.90
N ARG A 347 2.77 20.48 -10.57
CA ARG A 347 3.00 21.05 -11.90
C ARG A 347 3.42 19.98 -12.86
N GLU A 348 3.06 20.17 -14.13
CA GLU A 348 3.53 19.37 -15.23
C GLU A 348 4.92 19.84 -15.69
N PHE A 349 5.87 18.91 -15.74
CA PHE A 349 7.22 19.16 -16.22
C PHE A 349 7.45 18.44 -17.55
N PRO A 350 8.12 19.09 -18.53
CA PRO A 350 8.35 18.49 -19.83
C PRO A 350 9.44 17.42 -19.77
N TYR A 351 9.22 16.36 -20.57
CA TYR A 351 10.17 15.24 -20.75
C TYR A 351 10.32 14.92 -22.24
N PRO A 352 11.45 14.29 -22.65
CA PRO A 352 11.67 13.99 -24.06
C PRO A 352 10.72 12.92 -24.58
N ALA A 353 10.41 12.99 -25.87
CA ALA A 353 9.68 11.96 -26.57
C ALA A 353 10.48 10.65 -26.65
N SER A 354 9.80 9.51 -26.73
CA SER A 354 10.44 8.23 -27.00
C SER A 354 10.98 8.17 -28.43
N THR A 355 12.12 7.50 -28.60
CA THR A 355 12.70 7.16 -29.91
C THR A 355 12.49 5.70 -30.29
N VAL A 356 11.82 4.93 -29.44
CA VAL A 356 11.52 3.52 -29.69
C VAL A 356 10.35 3.42 -30.67
N PRO A 357 10.47 2.62 -31.75
CA PRO A 357 9.40 2.50 -32.73
C PRO A 357 8.06 2.06 -32.12
N GLY A 358 7.00 2.83 -32.43
CA GLY A 358 5.65 2.60 -31.96
C GLY A 358 5.34 3.17 -30.56
N GLU A 359 6.35 3.48 -29.76
CA GLU A 359 6.19 4.07 -28.43
C GLU A 359 5.90 5.57 -28.51
N VAL A 360 4.92 6.02 -27.72
CA VAL A 360 4.56 7.44 -27.61
C VAL A 360 4.53 7.81 -26.12
N ALA A 361 5.71 8.08 -25.56
CA ALA A 361 5.83 8.52 -24.18
C ALA A 361 5.09 9.86 -23.96
N SER A 362 4.52 10.04 -22.77
CA SER A 362 3.95 11.34 -22.39
C SER A 362 5.04 12.41 -22.36
N LEU A 363 4.72 13.58 -22.93
CA LEU A 363 5.64 14.72 -22.99
C LEU A 363 5.72 15.51 -21.68
N THR A 364 4.85 15.22 -20.72
CA THR A 364 4.88 15.84 -19.39
C THR A 364 4.60 14.83 -18.31
N GLN A 365 5.09 15.10 -17.10
CA GLN A 365 4.81 14.31 -15.89
C GLN A 365 4.60 15.24 -14.70
N PRO A 366 3.67 14.91 -13.78
CA PRO A 366 3.38 15.72 -12.61
C PRO A 366 4.48 15.60 -11.55
N LYS A 367 4.80 16.74 -10.92
CA LYS A 367 5.71 16.82 -9.78
C LYS A 367 5.17 17.79 -8.74
N PRO A 368 5.22 17.46 -7.43
CA PRO A 368 4.84 18.39 -6.38
C PRO A 368 5.95 19.42 -6.14
N ASP A 369 5.56 20.67 -5.85
CA ASP A 369 6.53 21.70 -5.44
C ASP A 369 7.13 21.39 -4.06
N ARG A 370 6.36 20.78 -3.17
CA ARG A 370 6.74 20.41 -1.80
C ARG A 370 5.97 19.17 -1.31
N PRO A 371 6.57 18.35 -0.41
CA PRO A 371 7.97 18.43 0.04
C PRO A 371 8.98 18.12 -1.06
N GLU A 372 10.26 18.42 -0.82
CA GLU A 372 11.31 17.98 -1.73
C GLU A 372 11.36 16.45 -1.82
N PRO A 373 11.78 15.89 -2.95
CA PRO A 373 11.98 14.45 -3.08
C PRO A 373 12.91 13.91 -1.98
N PHE A 374 12.55 12.78 -1.39
CA PHE A 374 13.34 12.19 -0.29
C PHE A 374 14.52 11.33 -0.78
N ALA A 375 14.68 11.14 -2.08
CA ALA A 375 15.87 10.56 -2.70
C ALA A 375 16.37 11.43 -3.86
N ARG A 376 17.64 11.24 -4.23
CA ARG A 376 18.26 11.92 -5.36
C ARG A 376 17.53 11.58 -6.66
N GLN A 377 17.40 12.54 -7.56
CA GLN A 377 16.57 12.46 -8.76
C GLN A 377 17.35 12.24 -10.05
N HIS A 378 18.66 12.37 -10.01
CA HIS A 378 19.55 12.25 -11.16
C HIS A 378 20.86 11.61 -10.71
N LEU A 379 21.36 10.60 -11.42
CA LEU A 379 22.68 10.04 -11.23
C LEU A 379 23.70 10.83 -12.05
N THR A 380 24.71 11.39 -11.40
CA THR A 380 25.78 12.17 -11.99
C THR A 380 27.14 11.51 -11.74
N GLU A 381 28.16 11.90 -12.51
CA GLU A 381 29.50 11.29 -12.44
C GLU A 381 30.13 11.43 -11.06
N ASP A 382 29.89 12.54 -10.35
CA ASP A 382 30.40 12.79 -9.00
C ASP A 382 29.77 11.89 -7.92
N MET A 383 28.67 11.19 -8.23
CA MET A 383 28.01 10.23 -7.33
C MET A 383 28.55 8.80 -7.46
N LEU A 384 29.43 8.55 -8.41
CA LEU A 384 29.97 7.22 -8.66
C LEU A 384 30.93 6.77 -7.54
N THR A 385 31.12 5.46 -7.43
CA THR A 385 31.96 4.87 -6.39
C THR A 385 33.37 5.47 -6.37
N THR A 386 33.87 5.77 -5.17
CA THR A 386 35.25 6.25 -4.91
C THR A 386 36.00 5.27 -4.02
N ARG A 387 35.60 4.00 -3.95
CA ARG A 387 36.20 2.98 -3.08
C ARG A 387 37.67 2.73 -3.37
N THR A 388 38.01 2.64 -4.67
CA THR A 388 39.40 2.59 -5.14
C THR A 388 39.52 3.40 -6.44
N PRO A 389 40.72 3.89 -6.81
CA PRO A 389 40.93 4.58 -8.07
C PRO A 389 40.52 3.76 -9.29
N GLU A 390 40.79 2.46 -9.29
CA GLU A 390 40.45 1.55 -10.39
C GLU A 390 38.94 1.37 -10.51
N ALA A 391 38.21 1.19 -9.38
CA ALA A 391 36.76 1.07 -9.36
C ALA A 391 36.09 2.37 -9.84
N HIS A 392 36.63 3.51 -9.43
CA HIS A 392 36.16 4.82 -9.88
C HIS A 392 36.36 5.00 -11.40
N ALA A 393 37.58 4.74 -11.92
CA ALA A 393 37.88 4.86 -13.34
C ALA A 393 37.00 3.94 -14.20
N TRP A 394 36.75 2.72 -13.74
CA TRP A 394 35.84 1.79 -14.41
C TRP A 394 34.40 2.33 -14.40
N ALA A 395 33.89 2.79 -13.26
CA ALA A 395 32.53 3.31 -13.13
C ALA A 395 32.30 4.57 -14.00
N VAL A 396 33.29 5.49 -14.02
CA VAL A 396 33.24 6.69 -14.88
C VAL A 396 33.20 6.30 -16.36
N LYS A 397 34.06 5.37 -16.79
CA LYS A 397 34.07 4.88 -18.17
C LYS A 397 32.70 4.27 -18.54
N ALA A 398 32.16 3.38 -17.70
CA ALA A 398 30.86 2.74 -17.94
C ALA A 398 29.72 3.77 -17.98
N PHE A 399 29.71 4.71 -17.03
CA PHE A 399 28.68 5.76 -16.94
C PHE A 399 28.61 6.63 -18.20
N ARG A 400 29.73 7.00 -18.78
CA ARG A 400 29.79 7.84 -20.00
C ARG A 400 29.23 7.14 -21.25
N GLU A 401 29.09 5.82 -21.22
CA GLU A 401 28.44 5.02 -22.27
C GLU A 401 26.92 4.97 -22.12
N LEU A 402 26.36 5.43 -20.98
CA LEU A 402 24.94 5.40 -20.66
C LEU A 402 24.24 6.74 -20.98
N ARG A 403 22.92 6.69 -21.08
CA ARG A 403 22.06 7.87 -21.07
C ARG A 403 21.61 8.10 -19.62
N SER A 404 22.00 9.20 -19.01
CA SER A 404 21.62 9.58 -17.64
C SER A 404 21.21 11.03 -17.63
N ASP A 405 19.88 11.29 -17.67
CA ASP A 405 19.32 12.64 -17.78
C ASP A 405 18.09 12.81 -16.85
N GLY A 406 18.16 12.15 -15.72
CA GLY A 406 17.14 12.23 -14.68
C GLY A 406 15.96 11.27 -14.87
N GLN A 407 14.84 11.61 -14.21
CA GLN A 407 13.60 10.83 -14.25
C GLN A 407 12.93 10.88 -15.61
N PHE A 408 12.14 9.87 -15.92
CA PHE A 408 11.27 9.80 -17.09
C PHE A 408 11.99 10.00 -18.46
N LEU A 409 13.29 9.68 -18.50
CA LEU A 409 14.00 9.55 -19.76
C LEU A 409 13.55 8.25 -20.44
N PRO A 410 12.86 8.31 -21.61
CA PRO A 410 12.41 7.10 -22.28
C PRO A 410 13.58 6.20 -22.67
N PHE A 411 13.37 4.89 -22.65
CA PHE A 411 14.38 3.92 -23.08
C PHE A 411 14.77 4.13 -24.55
N ALA A 412 15.91 3.63 -24.95
CA ALA A 412 16.38 3.64 -26.32
C ALA A 412 16.89 2.26 -26.73
N VAL A 413 16.82 1.95 -28.03
CA VAL A 413 17.26 0.67 -28.57
C VAL A 413 18.78 0.59 -28.71
N ASP A 414 19.41 1.72 -28.99
CA ASP A 414 20.83 1.82 -29.34
C ASP A 414 21.74 2.11 -28.13
N LYS A 415 21.22 2.63 -27.04
CA LYS A 415 21.99 3.01 -25.86
C LYS A 415 21.22 2.77 -24.56
N GLN A 416 21.89 2.17 -23.59
CA GLN A 416 21.29 1.90 -22.28
C GLN A 416 20.95 3.20 -21.55
N THR A 417 19.78 3.20 -20.90
CA THR A 417 19.26 4.33 -20.14
C THR A 417 19.35 4.03 -18.64
N VAL A 418 19.86 4.97 -17.87
CA VAL A 418 19.89 4.91 -16.41
C VAL A 418 18.49 5.24 -15.89
N VAL A 419 17.93 4.35 -15.10
CA VAL A 419 16.70 4.59 -14.31
C VAL A 419 17.12 4.98 -12.89
N PHE A 420 16.82 6.21 -12.47
CA PHE A 420 17.27 6.72 -11.19
C PHE A 420 16.20 7.64 -10.53
N PRO A 421 15.75 7.33 -9.28
CA PRO A 421 16.06 6.11 -8.51
C PRO A 421 15.75 4.84 -9.30
N GLY A 422 16.32 3.69 -8.91
CA GLY A 422 16.12 2.40 -9.59
C GLY A 422 14.65 1.95 -9.69
N PHE A 423 14.38 0.77 -10.20
CA PHE A 423 13.02 0.25 -10.39
C PHE A 423 12.27 0.03 -9.07
N ASP A 424 12.95 -0.42 -8.01
CA ASP A 424 12.36 -0.44 -6.66
C ASP A 424 12.08 0.97 -6.12
N GLY A 425 12.67 1.98 -6.73
CA GLY A 425 12.39 3.39 -6.46
C GLY A 425 12.92 3.90 -5.13
N GLY A 426 12.41 5.06 -4.71
CA GLY A 426 12.72 5.67 -3.42
C GLY A 426 11.75 5.27 -2.32
N GLY A 427 10.48 5.00 -2.67
CA GLY A 427 9.46 4.46 -1.77
C GLY A 427 9.01 3.08 -2.22
N GLU A 428 8.66 2.22 -1.26
CA GLU A 428 8.21 0.86 -1.46
C GLU A 428 7.04 0.50 -0.54
N TRP A 429 6.54 -0.74 -0.63
CA TRP A 429 5.34 -1.24 0.04
C TRP A 429 5.28 -1.01 1.57
N GLY A 430 6.43 -0.79 2.20
CA GLY A 430 6.48 -0.43 3.62
C GLY A 430 5.69 0.82 3.96
N GLY A 431 5.58 1.76 3.02
CA GLY A 431 4.76 2.96 3.17
C GLY A 431 5.34 4.04 4.07
N PRO A 432 4.65 5.19 4.18
CA PRO A 432 5.05 6.27 5.08
C PRO A 432 4.57 6.01 6.50
N ALA A 433 5.33 6.51 7.49
CA ALA A 433 4.89 6.60 8.88
C ALA A 433 4.62 8.06 9.24
N ILE A 434 3.51 8.30 9.93
CA ILE A 434 3.08 9.66 10.32
C ILE A 434 2.72 9.66 11.79
N ASP A 435 3.32 10.59 12.55
CA ASP A 435 2.86 10.95 13.88
C ASP A 435 1.65 11.88 13.76
N PRO A 436 0.46 11.46 14.19
CA PRO A 436 -0.77 12.26 14.09
C PRO A 436 -0.96 13.26 15.23
N THR A 437 -0.03 13.36 16.20
CA THR A 437 -0.13 14.21 17.42
C THR A 437 0.56 15.55 17.26
#